data_88ddc366b3f56c8b855d4b430aa09138
#
_entry.id   88ddc366b3f56c8b855d4b430aa09138
#
_cell.length_a   1.000
_cell.length_b   1.000
_cell.length_c   1.000
_cell.angle_alpha   90.00
_cell.angle_beta   90.00
_cell.angle_gamma   90.00
#
_symmetry.space_group_name_H-M   'P 1'
#
loop_
_entity.id
_entity.type
_entity.pdbx_description
1 polymer ?
#
loop_
_entity_poly.entity_id
_entity_poly.type
_entity_poly.pdbx_seq_one_letter_code
_entity_poly.pdbx_strand_id
1 'polypeptide(L)'
;EYQSAQLMAEKGVNVPMGIAAKSVAEAVAAAAKIGDDEVVIKSQILAGGRGLGTFKNGFQGGVHVIKTSQVEEYAGKMLGQTLVTKQSGPEGKPVDTLLLAKKMQLVNEMYFAIMLDRATLGPMIIACSEGGTSIEDLAASSPEKIIKVPISIGEGITDAMTLPLM
;
A
#
# COMPACT_ATOMS: atom_id res chain seq x y z
N GLU A 1 -2.72 3.37 -4.60
CA GLU A 1 -1.75 3.74 -3.55
C GLU A 1 -1.17 5.13 -3.79
N TYR A 2 -0.55 5.39 -4.96
CA TYR A 2 0.08 6.70 -5.21
C TYR A 2 -0.91 7.88 -5.16
N GLN A 3 -2.12 7.71 -5.67
CA GLN A 3 -3.17 8.74 -5.61
C GLN A 3 -3.59 9.03 -4.16
N SER A 4 -3.72 7.99 -3.33
CA SER A 4 -4.03 8.15 -1.90
C SER A 4 -2.88 8.84 -1.17
N ALA A 5 -1.62 8.50 -1.49
CA ALA A 5 -0.46 9.16 -0.92
C ALA A 5 -0.42 10.65 -1.28
N GLN A 6 -0.72 11.01 -2.54
CA GLN A 6 -0.83 12.42 -2.96
C GLN A 6 -1.90 13.17 -2.17
N LEU A 7 -3.10 12.58 -2.06
CA LEU A 7 -4.21 13.19 -1.31
C LEU A 7 -3.86 13.37 0.18
N MET A 8 -3.22 12.38 0.80
CA MET A 8 -2.78 12.47 2.20
C MET A 8 -1.72 13.56 2.38
N ALA A 9 -0.75 13.66 1.46
CA ALA A 9 0.26 14.71 1.50
C ALA A 9 -0.35 16.13 1.39
N GLU A 10 -1.35 16.32 0.52
CA GLU A 10 -2.10 17.58 0.39
C GLU A 10 -2.83 17.97 1.70
N LYS A 11 -3.15 16.98 2.53
CA LYS A 11 -3.77 17.18 3.86
C LYS A 11 -2.75 17.26 5.00
N GLY A 12 -1.46 17.36 4.69
CA GLY A 12 -0.40 17.51 5.69
C GLY A 12 0.01 16.20 6.38
N VAL A 13 -0.45 15.04 5.89
CA VAL A 13 -0.01 13.75 6.41
C VAL A 13 1.35 13.40 5.79
N ASN A 14 2.31 13.03 6.62
CA ASN A 14 3.61 12.58 6.15
C ASN A 14 3.48 11.26 5.41
N VAL A 15 3.90 11.24 4.15
CA VAL A 15 3.94 10.05 3.31
C VAL A 15 5.34 9.87 2.72
N PRO A 16 5.82 8.64 2.49
CA PRO A 16 7.06 8.42 1.77
C PRO A 16 7.02 9.06 0.39
N MET A 17 8.12 9.69 -0.03
CA MET A 17 8.25 10.18 -1.40
C MET A 17 8.01 9.04 -2.38
N GLY A 18 7.10 9.25 -3.33
CA GLY A 18 6.77 8.27 -4.35
C GLY A 18 6.39 8.92 -5.66
N ILE A 19 6.81 8.31 -6.77
CA ILE A 19 6.60 8.80 -8.13
C ILE A 19 6.00 7.67 -8.96
N ALA A 20 4.83 7.91 -9.55
CA ALA A 20 4.19 6.97 -10.46
C ALA A 20 4.86 7.01 -11.84
N ALA A 21 4.99 5.84 -12.46
CA ALA A 21 5.60 5.66 -13.77
C ALA A 21 4.75 4.70 -14.63
N LYS A 22 4.53 5.05 -15.89
CA LYS A 22 3.74 4.26 -16.86
C LYS A 22 4.61 3.66 -17.97
N SER A 23 5.89 3.98 -17.96
CA SER A 23 6.89 3.41 -18.88
C SER A 23 8.18 3.08 -18.12
N VAL A 24 9.02 2.24 -18.71
CA VAL A 24 10.33 1.90 -18.16
C VAL A 24 11.19 3.15 -18.03
N ALA A 25 11.18 4.01 -19.05
CA ALA A 25 11.93 5.26 -19.02
C ALA A 25 11.49 6.20 -17.89
N GLU A 26 10.17 6.31 -17.66
CA GLU A 26 9.62 7.07 -16.52
C GLU A 26 10.04 6.46 -15.18
N ALA A 27 10.06 5.13 -15.07
CA ALA A 27 10.49 4.45 -13.85
C ALA A 27 11.95 4.73 -13.51
N VAL A 28 12.84 4.68 -14.52
CA VAL A 28 14.26 5.03 -14.36
C VAL A 28 14.42 6.49 -13.96
N ALA A 29 13.70 7.41 -14.61
CA ALA A 29 13.72 8.83 -14.27
C ALA A 29 13.19 9.10 -12.85
N ALA A 30 12.14 8.39 -12.43
CA ALA A 30 11.58 8.47 -11.09
C ALA A 30 12.57 8.02 -10.02
N ALA A 31 13.25 6.91 -10.24
CA ALA A 31 14.29 6.40 -9.34
C ALA A 31 15.47 7.37 -9.21
N ALA A 32 15.94 7.93 -10.34
CA ALA A 32 16.98 8.95 -10.34
C ALA A 32 16.57 10.21 -9.56
N LYS A 33 15.30 10.61 -9.65
CA LYS A 33 14.75 11.76 -8.89
C LYS A 33 14.64 11.49 -7.39
N ILE A 34 14.38 10.25 -6.97
CA ILE A 34 14.39 9.84 -5.55
C ILE A 34 15.81 9.96 -5.00
N GLY A 35 16.82 9.58 -5.77
CA GLY A 35 18.23 9.85 -5.48
C GLY A 35 18.87 8.93 -4.44
N ASP A 36 18.20 7.86 -4.04
CA ASP A 36 18.70 6.85 -3.09
C ASP A 36 19.34 5.66 -3.86
N ASP A 37 20.24 4.93 -3.23
CA ASP A 37 20.87 3.72 -3.78
C ASP A 37 19.84 2.58 -3.96
N GLU A 38 18.83 2.53 -3.10
CA GLU A 38 17.75 1.57 -3.12
C GLU A 38 16.39 2.26 -3.16
N VAL A 39 15.48 1.69 -3.93
CA VAL A 39 14.09 2.14 -4.07
C VAL A 39 13.13 0.98 -3.91
N VAL A 40 11.89 1.29 -3.57
CA VAL A 40 10.81 0.29 -3.58
C VAL A 40 10.00 0.48 -4.86
N ILE A 41 9.93 -0.56 -5.69
CA ILE A 41 9.09 -0.61 -6.89
C ILE A 41 7.83 -1.42 -6.60
N LYS A 42 6.66 -0.86 -6.89
CA LYS A 42 5.35 -1.44 -6.53
C LYS A 42 4.38 -1.38 -7.69
N SER A 43 3.83 -2.52 -8.08
CA SER A 43 2.71 -2.57 -9.04
C SER A 43 1.49 -1.81 -8.50
N GLN A 44 0.84 -1.03 -9.33
CA GLN A 44 -0.38 -0.30 -8.99
C GLN A 44 -1.58 -0.98 -9.63
N ILE A 45 -2.29 -1.80 -8.86
CA ILE A 45 -3.50 -2.51 -9.27
C ILE A 45 -4.59 -2.36 -8.22
N LEU A 46 -5.84 -2.57 -8.60
CA LEU A 46 -7.00 -2.57 -7.70
C LEU A 46 -7.15 -3.95 -7.02
N ALA A 47 -6.12 -4.38 -6.33
CA ALA A 47 -6.12 -5.58 -5.48
C ALA A 47 -5.00 -5.49 -4.44
N GLY A 48 -5.23 -6.09 -3.27
CA GLY A 48 -4.20 -6.30 -2.25
C GLY A 48 -3.36 -7.55 -2.50
N GLY A 49 -2.42 -7.83 -1.58
CA GLY A 49 -1.56 -9.03 -1.66
C GLY A 49 -0.52 -9.00 -2.78
N ARG A 50 -0.19 -7.82 -3.32
CA ARG A 50 0.74 -7.65 -4.45
C ARG A 50 2.12 -8.25 -4.21
N GLY A 51 2.65 -8.13 -2.99
CA GLY A 51 3.97 -8.65 -2.64
C GLY A 51 4.10 -10.17 -2.81
N LEU A 52 3.01 -10.91 -2.57
CA LEU A 52 2.93 -12.36 -2.70
C LEU A 52 2.35 -12.82 -4.04
N GLY A 53 1.99 -11.89 -4.92
CA GLY A 53 1.43 -12.19 -6.23
C GLY A 53 2.45 -12.78 -7.21
N THR A 54 1.94 -13.33 -8.30
CA THR A 54 2.75 -13.87 -9.39
C THR A 54 2.26 -13.28 -10.70
N PHE A 55 3.17 -12.77 -11.50
CA PHE A 55 2.86 -12.32 -12.86
C PHE A 55 2.62 -13.52 -13.79
N LYS A 56 1.76 -13.36 -14.79
CA LYS A 56 1.52 -14.43 -15.80
C LYS A 56 2.77 -14.79 -16.60
N ASN A 57 3.79 -13.92 -16.66
CA ASN A 57 5.10 -14.22 -17.24
C ASN A 57 6.04 -15.02 -16.30
N GLY A 58 5.57 -15.42 -15.11
CA GLY A 58 6.33 -16.19 -14.12
C GLY A 58 7.14 -15.33 -13.13
N PHE A 59 7.18 -14.01 -13.29
CA PHE A 59 7.89 -13.14 -12.37
C PHE A 59 7.16 -13.08 -11.03
N GLN A 60 7.89 -13.28 -9.92
CA GLN A 60 7.32 -13.36 -8.58
C GLN A 60 7.36 -12.01 -7.88
N GLY A 61 6.24 -11.66 -7.22
CA GLY A 61 6.12 -10.45 -6.44
C GLY A 61 5.81 -9.20 -7.27
N GLY A 62 4.85 -8.41 -6.82
CA GLY A 62 4.52 -7.10 -7.39
C GLY A 62 5.05 -5.94 -6.54
N VAL A 63 5.89 -6.22 -5.53
CA VAL A 63 6.55 -5.24 -4.65
C VAL A 63 7.96 -5.72 -4.37
N HIS A 64 8.95 -4.89 -4.68
CA HIS A 64 10.36 -5.23 -4.48
C HIS A 64 11.16 -4.04 -3.95
N VAL A 65 12.10 -4.33 -3.07
CA VAL A 65 13.19 -3.41 -2.71
C VAL A 65 14.37 -3.77 -3.60
N ILE A 66 14.81 -2.82 -4.41
CA ILE A 66 15.85 -3.04 -5.43
C ILE A 66 16.85 -1.89 -5.45
N LYS A 67 18.04 -2.16 -5.96
CA LYS A 67 19.00 -1.10 -6.28
C LYS A 67 18.45 -0.24 -7.41
N THR A 68 18.74 1.06 -7.37
CA THR A 68 18.34 2.00 -8.43
C THR A 68 18.81 1.55 -9.81
N SER A 69 19.98 0.90 -9.91
CA SER A 69 20.50 0.34 -11.16
C SER A 69 19.70 -0.84 -11.74
N GLN A 70 18.80 -1.45 -10.95
CA GLN A 70 17.97 -2.59 -11.38
C GLN A 70 16.56 -2.16 -11.82
N VAL A 71 16.24 -0.87 -11.71
CA VAL A 71 14.87 -0.37 -11.98
C VAL A 71 14.42 -0.66 -13.40
N GLU A 72 15.30 -0.50 -14.39
CA GLU A 72 15.02 -0.79 -15.80
C GLU A 72 14.59 -2.24 -16.00
N GLU A 73 15.34 -3.19 -15.45
CA GLU A 73 15.07 -4.62 -15.53
C GLU A 73 13.72 -4.98 -14.88
N TYR A 74 13.50 -4.52 -13.63
CA TYR A 74 12.28 -4.84 -12.89
C TYR A 74 11.04 -4.19 -13.52
N ALA A 75 11.13 -2.92 -13.92
CA ALA A 75 10.04 -2.24 -14.60
C ALA A 75 9.66 -2.94 -15.92
N GLY A 76 10.63 -3.42 -16.68
CA GLY A 76 10.41 -4.18 -17.91
C GLY A 76 9.71 -5.54 -17.67
N LYS A 77 9.96 -6.19 -16.51
CA LYS A 77 9.29 -7.44 -16.14
C LYS A 77 7.88 -7.25 -15.60
N MET A 78 7.53 -6.06 -15.12
CA MET A 78 6.28 -5.76 -14.41
C MET A 78 5.27 -4.99 -15.27
N LEU A 79 5.70 -3.95 -16.01
CA LEU A 79 4.81 -3.13 -16.83
C LEU A 79 4.22 -3.94 -18.00
N GLY A 80 2.93 -3.71 -18.26
CA GLY A 80 2.18 -4.39 -19.32
C GLY A 80 1.87 -5.86 -19.01
N GLN A 81 2.30 -6.37 -17.85
CA GLN A 81 2.05 -7.75 -17.43
C GLN A 81 0.81 -7.83 -16.53
N THR A 82 0.25 -9.03 -16.41
CA THR A 82 -0.88 -9.30 -15.51
C THR A 82 -0.38 -9.89 -14.20
N LEU A 83 -0.65 -9.23 -13.08
CA LEU A 83 -0.34 -9.71 -11.75
C LEU A 83 -1.55 -10.44 -11.16
N VAL A 84 -1.33 -11.69 -10.74
CA VAL A 84 -2.30 -12.53 -10.04
C VAL A 84 -2.01 -12.50 -8.55
N THR A 85 -3.02 -12.16 -7.75
CA THR A 85 -2.96 -12.17 -6.28
C THR A 85 -4.15 -12.94 -5.71
N LYS A 86 -4.11 -13.29 -4.43
CA LYS A 86 -5.24 -13.93 -3.75
C LYS A 86 -6.55 -13.13 -3.91
N GLN A 87 -6.46 -11.79 -3.89
CA GLN A 87 -7.63 -10.91 -3.99
C GLN A 87 -8.07 -10.63 -5.43
N SER A 88 -7.16 -10.67 -6.41
CA SER A 88 -7.51 -10.44 -7.81
C SER A 88 -8.21 -11.62 -8.48
N GLY A 89 -8.13 -12.80 -7.88
CA GLY A 89 -8.53 -14.05 -8.49
C GLY A 89 -7.58 -14.50 -9.62
N PRO A 90 -7.87 -15.63 -10.28
CA PRO A 90 -6.97 -16.25 -11.27
C PRO A 90 -6.76 -15.42 -12.54
N GLU A 91 -7.73 -14.55 -12.89
CA GLU A 91 -7.60 -13.66 -14.05
C GLU A 91 -6.52 -12.60 -13.82
N GLY A 92 -6.29 -12.20 -12.57
CA GLY A 92 -5.33 -11.16 -12.23
C GLY A 92 -5.78 -9.77 -12.64
N LYS A 93 -4.85 -8.82 -12.55
CA LYS A 93 -5.06 -7.42 -12.97
C LYS A 93 -3.86 -6.95 -13.79
N PRO A 94 -4.08 -6.18 -14.87
CA PRO A 94 -3.00 -5.61 -15.66
C PRO A 94 -2.25 -4.55 -14.82
N VAL A 95 -0.94 -4.48 -15.03
CA VAL A 95 -0.06 -3.52 -14.37
C VAL A 95 0.37 -2.47 -15.39
N ASP A 96 -0.38 -1.38 -15.46
CA ASP A 96 -0.14 -0.26 -16.38
C ASP A 96 0.63 0.88 -15.70
N THR A 97 0.81 0.79 -14.39
CA THR A 97 1.48 1.81 -13.58
C THR A 97 2.30 1.16 -12.48
N LEU A 98 3.51 1.65 -12.29
CA LEU A 98 4.37 1.35 -11.15
C LEU A 98 4.47 2.57 -10.25
N LEU A 99 4.71 2.35 -8.97
CA LEU A 99 5.12 3.36 -8.01
C LEU A 99 6.56 3.09 -7.60
N LEU A 100 7.45 4.04 -7.89
CA LEU A 100 8.79 4.08 -7.32
C LEU A 100 8.70 4.89 -6.04
N ALA A 101 9.07 4.31 -4.91
CA ALA A 101 8.99 4.96 -3.62
C ALA A 101 10.33 4.93 -2.89
N LYS A 102 10.61 5.97 -2.11
CA LYS A 102 11.75 5.99 -1.21
C LYS A 102 11.66 4.82 -0.24
N LYS A 103 12.77 4.09 -0.09
CA LYS A 103 12.88 3.04 0.92
C LYS A 103 12.92 3.68 2.31
N MET A 104 11.97 3.35 3.15
CA MET A 104 11.93 3.79 4.54
C MET A 104 12.45 2.68 5.46
N GLN A 105 13.14 3.07 6.52
CA GLN A 105 13.43 2.15 7.61
C GLN A 105 12.17 2.03 8.48
N LEU A 106 11.55 0.85 8.47
CA LEU A 106 10.38 0.56 9.27
C LEU A 106 10.82 0.24 10.70
N VAL A 107 10.33 0.98 11.68
CA VAL A 107 10.62 0.79 13.10
C VAL A 107 9.44 0.11 13.78
N ASN A 108 8.25 0.70 13.63
CA ASN A 108 6.99 0.13 14.11
C ASN A 108 5.98 0.15 12.97
N GLU A 109 5.63 -1.00 12.46
CA GLU A 109 4.63 -1.13 11.42
C GLU A 109 3.27 -1.34 12.08
N MET A 110 2.34 -0.43 11.84
CA MET A 110 0.99 -0.48 12.39
C MET A 110 -0.04 -0.51 11.27
N TYR A 111 -1.21 -1.04 11.56
CA TYR A 111 -2.35 -0.97 10.65
C TYR A 111 -3.28 0.16 11.08
N PHE A 112 -3.72 0.96 10.11
CA PHE A 112 -4.73 1.99 10.32
C PHE A 112 -5.61 2.11 9.08
N ALA A 113 -6.92 2.11 9.27
CA ALA A 113 -7.88 2.34 8.22
C ALA A 113 -9.08 3.14 8.73
N ILE A 114 -9.68 3.95 7.86
CA ILE A 114 -11.00 4.54 8.05
C ILE A 114 -11.89 3.97 6.95
N MET A 115 -12.97 3.31 7.33
CA MET A 115 -13.89 2.68 6.40
C MET A 115 -15.34 2.90 6.81
N LEU A 116 -16.25 2.71 5.87
CA LEU A 116 -17.69 2.71 6.17
C LEU A 116 -18.09 1.34 6.70
N ASP A 117 -18.67 1.33 7.89
CA ASP A 117 -19.22 0.13 8.50
C ASP A 117 -20.75 0.11 8.42
N ARG A 118 -21.30 -0.98 7.86
CA ARG A 118 -22.73 -1.11 7.68
C ARG A 118 -23.48 -1.41 8.99
N ALA A 119 -22.81 -2.00 9.97
CA ALA A 119 -23.42 -2.33 11.24
C ALA A 119 -23.65 -1.07 12.09
N THR A 120 -22.70 -0.15 12.09
CA THR A 120 -22.77 1.13 12.80
C THR A 120 -23.35 2.26 11.96
N LEU A 121 -23.62 2.00 10.66
CA LEU A 121 -24.16 2.96 9.69
C LEU A 121 -23.33 4.23 9.55
N GLY A 122 -22.03 4.13 9.75
CA GLY A 122 -21.12 5.29 9.73
C GLY A 122 -19.66 4.94 9.49
N PRO A 123 -18.79 5.95 9.52
CA PRO A 123 -17.36 5.74 9.48
C PRO A 123 -16.87 5.02 10.74
N MET A 124 -15.87 4.18 10.57
CA MET A 124 -15.20 3.45 11.64
C MET A 124 -13.69 3.52 11.45
N ILE A 125 -12.95 3.85 12.50
CA ILE A 125 -11.51 3.67 12.57
C ILE A 125 -11.24 2.21 12.94
N ILE A 126 -10.34 1.58 12.19
CA ILE A 126 -9.77 0.27 12.51
C ILE A 126 -8.27 0.45 12.64
N ALA A 127 -7.72 0.06 13.78
CA ALA A 127 -6.30 0.16 14.05
C ALA A 127 -5.77 -1.11 14.72
N CYS A 128 -4.50 -1.40 14.48
CA CYS A 128 -3.77 -2.44 15.17
C CYS A 128 -2.30 -2.03 15.31
N SER A 129 -1.69 -2.33 16.44
CA SER A 129 -0.26 -2.10 16.69
C SER A 129 0.65 -3.03 15.87
N GLU A 130 0.08 -4.04 15.23
CA GLU A 130 0.77 -4.95 14.31
C GLU A 130 0.34 -4.64 12.87
N GLY A 131 1.32 -4.30 12.03
CA GLY A 131 1.15 -4.06 10.60
C GLY A 131 1.96 -5.05 9.77
N GLY A 132 2.09 -4.78 8.46
CA GLY A 132 2.90 -5.60 7.55
C GLY A 132 2.31 -6.94 7.17
N THR A 133 1.22 -7.36 7.80
CA THR A 133 0.49 -8.59 7.51
C THR A 133 -0.90 -8.28 6.95
N SER A 134 -1.59 -9.32 6.43
CA SER A 134 -2.98 -9.20 6.02
C SER A 134 -3.85 -8.94 7.26
N ILE A 135 -4.62 -7.86 7.26
CA ILE A 135 -5.55 -7.56 8.37
C ILE A 135 -6.62 -8.64 8.51
N GLU A 136 -6.98 -9.31 7.43
CA GLU A 136 -7.93 -10.42 7.42
C GLU A 136 -7.37 -11.64 8.17
N ASP A 137 -6.08 -11.94 7.96
CA ASP A 137 -5.41 -13.04 8.66
C ASP A 137 -5.24 -12.69 10.15
N LEU A 138 -4.94 -11.43 10.47
CA LEU A 138 -4.86 -10.94 11.85
C LEU A 138 -6.23 -10.99 12.53
N ALA A 139 -7.30 -10.59 11.84
CA ALA A 139 -8.66 -10.66 12.35
C ALA A 139 -9.12 -12.09 12.64
N ALA A 140 -8.60 -13.07 11.90
CA ALA A 140 -8.90 -14.49 12.13
C ALA A 140 -8.10 -15.09 13.28
N SER A 141 -6.83 -14.69 13.45
CA SER A 141 -5.90 -15.28 14.43
C SER A 141 -5.91 -14.57 15.80
N SER A 142 -6.06 -13.25 15.80
CA SER A 142 -5.91 -12.40 16.99
C SER A 142 -6.86 -11.20 16.94
N PRO A 143 -8.20 -11.42 16.90
CA PRO A 143 -9.19 -10.35 16.76
C PRO A 143 -9.15 -9.32 17.89
N GLU A 144 -8.67 -9.72 19.08
CA GLU A 144 -8.54 -8.87 20.26
C GLU A 144 -7.51 -7.74 20.09
N LYS A 145 -6.58 -7.86 19.14
CA LYS A 145 -5.58 -6.82 18.81
C LYS A 145 -6.13 -5.73 17.92
N ILE A 146 -7.31 -5.95 17.34
CA ILE A 146 -7.91 -5.00 16.42
C ILE A 146 -8.84 -4.06 17.18
N ILE A 147 -8.44 -2.80 17.22
CA ILE A 147 -9.23 -1.72 17.83
C ILE A 147 -10.19 -1.19 16.78
N LYS A 148 -11.48 -1.10 17.14
CA LYS A 148 -12.54 -0.54 16.29
C LYS A 148 -13.20 0.61 17.02
N VAL A 149 -13.18 1.79 16.39
CA VAL A 149 -13.77 3.01 16.95
C VAL A 149 -14.79 3.57 15.97
N PRO A 150 -16.10 3.42 16.24
CA PRO A 150 -17.15 4.03 15.42
C PRO A 150 -17.08 5.56 15.53
N ILE A 151 -17.36 6.26 14.44
CA ILE A 151 -17.33 7.72 14.37
C ILE A 151 -18.74 8.22 14.08
N SER A 152 -19.23 9.15 14.91
CA SER A 152 -20.45 9.90 14.61
C SER A 152 -20.17 10.96 13.56
N ILE A 153 -20.89 10.96 12.43
CA ILE A 153 -20.72 11.96 11.36
C ILE A 153 -21.01 13.38 11.89
N GLY A 154 -21.96 13.50 12.83
CA GLY A 154 -22.34 14.80 13.38
C GLY A 154 -21.33 15.38 14.35
N GLU A 155 -20.60 14.53 15.09
CA GLU A 155 -19.62 14.95 16.09
C GLU A 155 -18.19 14.95 15.56
N GLY A 156 -17.91 14.12 14.53
CA GLY A 156 -16.58 13.91 14.00
C GLY A 156 -15.69 13.09 14.92
N ILE A 157 -14.37 13.25 14.78
CA ILE A 157 -13.37 12.58 15.63
C ILE A 157 -13.08 13.45 16.84
N THR A 158 -13.17 12.88 18.03
CA THR A 158 -12.85 13.54 19.30
C THR A 158 -11.58 12.95 19.93
N ASP A 159 -10.95 13.70 20.84
CA ASP A 159 -9.76 13.22 21.56
C ASP A 159 -10.03 11.92 22.34
N ALA A 160 -11.23 11.78 22.90
CA ALA A 160 -11.62 10.56 23.60
C ALA A 160 -11.64 9.31 22.71
N MET A 161 -11.93 9.48 21.40
CA MET A 161 -11.90 8.37 20.43
C MET A 161 -10.48 7.97 20.05
N THR A 162 -9.50 8.83 20.24
CA THR A 162 -8.09 8.54 19.91
C THR A 162 -7.34 7.86 21.04
N LEU A 163 -7.82 7.94 22.29
CA LEU A 163 -7.18 7.30 23.45
C LEU A 163 -6.95 5.80 23.31
N PRO A 164 -7.91 4.99 22.80
CA PRO A 164 -7.68 3.56 22.59
C PRO A 164 -6.64 3.24 21.51
N LEU A 165 -6.25 4.24 20.68
CA LEU A 165 -5.34 4.07 19.55
C LEU A 165 -3.87 4.36 19.94
N MET A 166 -3.65 4.90 21.14
CA MET A 166 -2.31 5.20 21.68
C MET A 166 -1.77 4.05 22.51
#